data_dcfb3aed552395eac953ada923e60da1
#
_entry.id   dcfb3aed552395eac953ada923e60da1
#
_cell.length_a   1.000
_cell.length_b   1.000
_cell.length_c   1.000
_cell.angle_alpha   90.00
_cell.angle_beta   90.00
_cell.angle_gamma   90.00
#
_symmetry.space_group_name_H-M   'P 1'
#
loop_
_entity.id
_entity.type
_entity.pdbx_description
1 polymer ?
#
loop_
_entity_poly.entity_id
_entity_poly.type
_entity_poly.pdbx_seq_one_letter_code
_entity_poly.pdbx_strand_id
1 'polypeptide(L)'
;MAKNDGYLSAKESRRISRENKAITSKLEKQRKRKNVPESEYLTKMRNPENAVEFENLHTYFFTDAGTVKSVDSVSFDVPQGKTVGVVGESGCGKSVTSLSLMQLLQRPQGQVVEGAIRLNTGDKVYDITKTPENVMQHLRGNFMSMIFQEPMTSLNPVFKIGDQVGEVLIFHENAYKTKEEVKKRTIELLQMVGIANSEGVYEMYPHELSGGMRQRVMIAMALACNPKLIIADEPTTALDVTIQAQILDLLRNLKDQINSSIMLITHDLGVIAEMADYVVVMYSGRVVEAGTAKEIFAHPAHPYTIGLMASKPVVGREVEKLYSIPGKVPNPINMPNYCYFRDRCDRRMPCCDGAYPREIYLSETHRVSCYLYDEASKNTIVEKETSDVQVREG
;
A
#
# COMPACT_ATOMS: atom_id res chain seq x y z
N MET A 1 5.07 -33.08 -29.42
CA MET A 1 5.86 -32.99 -28.16
C MET A 1 5.32 -31.78 -27.35
N ALA A 2 4.49 -32.03 -26.36
CA ALA A 2 3.94 -31.01 -25.50
C ALA A 2 5.09 -30.38 -24.68
N LYS A 3 5.27 -29.06 -24.79
CA LYS A 3 6.16 -28.32 -23.91
C LYS A 3 5.63 -28.44 -22.49
N ASN A 4 6.44 -28.94 -21.58
CA ASN A 4 6.18 -28.97 -20.13
C ASN A 4 6.06 -27.50 -19.64
N ASP A 5 4.84 -26.99 -19.61
CA ASP A 5 4.56 -25.65 -19.08
C ASP A 5 4.68 -25.69 -17.55
N GLY A 6 5.71 -25.08 -17.02
CA GLY A 6 5.71 -24.55 -15.66
C GLY A 6 6.73 -25.13 -14.65
N TYR A 7 7.45 -26.21 -14.93
CA TYR A 7 8.47 -26.71 -13.98
C TYR A 7 9.89 -26.31 -14.40
N LEU A 8 10.52 -25.44 -13.59
CA LEU A 8 11.94 -25.13 -13.71
C LEU A 8 12.76 -26.39 -13.45
N SER A 9 13.78 -26.65 -14.27
CA SER A 9 14.74 -27.70 -13.97
C SER A 9 15.55 -27.38 -12.70
N ALA A 10 15.99 -28.39 -11.96
CA ALA A 10 16.81 -28.20 -10.76
C ALA A 10 18.11 -27.39 -11.06
N LYS A 11 18.62 -27.45 -12.28
CA LYS A 11 19.78 -26.68 -12.72
C LYS A 11 19.43 -25.19 -12.89
N GLU A 12 18.30 -24.88 -13.46
CA GLU A 12 17.81 -23.50 -13.63
C GLU A 12 17.45 -22.87 -12.30
N SER A 13 16.72 -23.57 -11.43
CA SER A 13 16.41 -23.11 -10.07
C SER A 13 17.69 -22.79 -9.27
N ARG A 14 18.71 -23.64 -9.34
CA ARG A 14 20.02 -23.39 -8.69
C ARG A 14 20.74 -22.18 -9.27
N ARG A 15 20.63 -21.93 -10.58
CA ARG A 15 21.22 -20.74 -11.21
C ARG A 15 20.51 -19.48 -10.72
N ILE A 16 19.17 -19.45 -10.78
CA ILE A 16 18.33 -18.35 -10.30
C ILE A 16 18.63 -18.06 -8.82
N SER A 17 18.63 -19.08 -7.95
CA SER A 17 18.93 -18.91 -6.53
C SER A 17 20.32 -18.30 -6.30
N ARG A 18 21.32 -18.68 -7.08
CA ARG A 18 22.68 -18.12 -6.96
C ARG A 18 22.73 -16.65 -7.37
N GLU A 19 22.10 -16.30 -8.50
CA GLU A 19 21.99 -14.92 -8.99
C GLU A 19 21.24 -14.05 -7.99
N ASN A 20 20.09 -14.51 -7.52
CA ASN A 20 19.26 -13.82 -6.54
C ASN A 20 19.99 -13.62 -5.20
N LYS A 21 20.72 -14.64 -4.73
CA LYS A 21 21.55 -14.54 -3.52
C LYS A 21 22.65 -13.49 -3.64
N ALA A 22 23.26 -13.36 -4.80
CA ALA A 22 24.28 -12.32 -5.04
C ALA A 22 23.67 -10.92 -4.96
N ILE A 23 22.48 -10.70 -5.58
CA ILE A 23 21.76 -9.43 -5.55
C ILE A 23 21.35 -9.09 -4.13
N THR A 24 20.62 -9.99 -3.45
CA THR A 24 20.11 -9.75 -2.10
C THR A 24 21.23 -9.54 -1.09
N SER A 25 22.36 -10.29 -1.20
CA SER A 25 23.51 -10.10 -0.31
C SER A 25 24.15 -8.71 -0.47
N LYS A 26 24.22 -8.18 -1.71
CA LYS A 26 24.72 -6.81 -1.97
C LYS A 26 23.80 -5.76 -1.32
N LEU A 27 22.49 -5.87 -1.53
CA LEU A 27 21.50 -4.93 -0.98
C LEU A 27 21.46 -4.99 0.55
N GLU A 28 21.49 -6.19 1.14
CA GLU A 28 21.53 -6.37 2.60
C GLU A 28 22.82 -5.80 3.22
N LYS A 29 23.97 -5.97 2.55
CA LYS A 29 25.23 -5.38 3.01
C LYS A 29 25.17 -3.85 3.00
N GLN A 30 24.56 -3.26 1.99
CA GLN A 30 24.37 -1.81 1.90
C GLN A 30 23.43 -1.30 3.01
N ARG A 31 22.32 -1.97 3.25
CA ARG A 31 21.35 -1.61 4.28
C ARG A 31 21.90 -1.72 5.71
N LYS A 32 22.70 -2.76 5.98
CA LYS A 32 23.27 -3.04 7.31
C LYS A 32 24.50 -2.18 7.65
N ARG A 33 24.83 -1.17 6.83
CA ARG A 33 25.91 -0.24 7.16
C ARG A 33 25.63 0.49 8.49
N LYS A 34 26.63 0.53 9.34
CA LYS A 34 26.61 1.34 10.57
C LYS A 34 27.16 2.73 10.27
N ASN A 35 26.75 3.74 11.03
CA ASN A 35 27.23 5.11 10.92
C ASN A 35 27.04 5.74 9.52
N VAL A 36 25.84 5.56 8.93
CA VAL A 36 25.46 6.22 7.67
C VAL A 36 25.33 7.73 7.97
N PRO A 37 26.03 8.62 7.24
CA PRO A 37 25.91 10.05 7.45
C PRO A 37 24.53 10.57 7.07
N GLU A 38 24.04 11.59 7.78
CA GLU A 38 22.71 12.18 7.54
C GLU A 38 22.52 12.63 6.08
N SER A 39 23.57 13.10 5.43
CA SER A 39 23.56 13.54 4.03
C SER A 39 23.17 12.45 3.01
N GLU A 40 23.24 11.17 3.39
CA GLU A 40 22.85 10.06 2.49
C GLU A 40 21.35 9.76 2.55
N TYR A 41 20.68 10.02 3.67
CA TYR A 41 19.27 9.70 3.86
C TYR A 41 18.38 10.91 4.17
N LEU A 42 18.93 12.10 4.45
CA LEU A 42 18.15 13.33 4.47
C LEU A 42 18.00 13.88 3.05
N THR A 43 16.80 14.37 2.73
CA THR A 43 16.43 14.86 1.41
C THR A 43 15.46 16.04 1.50
N LYS A 44 14.79 16.38 0.39
CA LYS A 44 13.74 17.40 0.34
C LYS A 44 12.49 16.78 -0.26
N MET A 45 11.32 17.22 0.19
CA MET A 45 10.05 16.92 -0.47
C MET A 45 10.01 17.59 -1.85
N ARG A 46 9.33 16.98 -2.82
CA ARG A 46 8.97 17.63 -4.09
C ARG A 46 7.87 18.66 -3.86
N ASN A 47 6.88 18.29 -3.03
CA ASN A 47 5.86 19.21 -2.56
C ASN A 47 5.86 19.22 -1.00
N PRO A 48 6.17 20.35 -0.36
CA PRO A 48 6.19 20.47 1.11
C PRO A 48 4.85 20.15 1.79
N GLU A 49 3.74 20.24 1.07
CA GLU A 49 2.40 19.91 1.57
C GLU A 49 2.16 18.40 1.69
N ASN A 50 3.10 17.57 1.26
CA ASN A 50 2.99 16.13 1.36
C ASN A 50 3.56 15.62 2.68
N ALA A 51 2.88 14.63 3.28
CA ALA A 51 3.39 13.82 4.39
C ALA A 51 4.34 12.73 3.89
N VAL A 52 3.99 12.08 2.78
CA VAL A 52 4.82 11.05 2.13
C VAL A 52 4.74 11.20 0.62
N GLU A 53 5.87 10.94 -0.05
CA GLU A 53 5.97 10.83 -1.51
C GLU A 53 6.62 9.50 -1.89
N PHE A 54 5.98 8.76 -2.76
CA PHE A 54 6.55 7.60 -3.44
C PHE A 54 6.97 8.03 -4.85
N GLU A 55 8.20 7.73 -5.22
CA GLU A 55 8.73 8.08 -6.54
C GLU A 55 9.41 6.87 -7.17
N ASN A 56 8.82 6.40 -8.27
CA ASN A 56 9.33 5.28 -9.06
C ASN A 56 9.76 4.08 -8.19
N LEU A 57 8.93 3.71 -7.21
CA LEU A 57 9.25 2.66 -6.25
C LEU A 57 9.21 1.28 -6.91
N HIS A 58 10.30 0.53 -6.76
CA HIS A 58 10.41 -0.87 -7.16
C HIS A 58 10.75 -1.73 -5.93
N THR A 59 9.82 -2.62 -5.58
CA THR A 59 10.02 -3.59 -4.51
C THR A 59 9.80 -5.00 -5.03
N TYR A 60 10.87 -5.79 -5.02
CA TYR A 60 10.91 -7.12 -5.60
C TYR A 60 11.21 -8.19 -4.55
N PHE A 61 10.67 -9.39 -4.80
CA PHE A 61 11.01 -10.58 -4.02
C PHE A 61 11.81 -11.55 -4.89
N PHE A 62 13.00 -11.90 -4.42
CA PHE A 62 13.94 -12.79 -5.08
C PHE A 62 13.73 -14.22 -4.58
N THR A 63 13.05 -15.03 -5.41
CA THR A 63 12.68 -16.42 -5.11
C THR A 63 13.47 -17.42 -5.94
N ASP A 64 13.37 -18.69 -5.61
CA ASP A 64 14.00 -19.80 -6.39
C ASP A 64 13.34 -19.99 -7.76
N ALA A 65 12.14 -19.44 -7.97
CA ALA A 65 11.42 -19.49 -9.23
C ALA A 65 11.69 -18.27 -10.13
N GLY A 66 12.29 -17.20 -9.58
CA GLY A 66 12.55 -15.95 -10.30
C GLY A 66 12.32 -14.72 -9.43
N THR A 67 12.28 -13.57 -10.07
CA THR A 67 12.03 -12.28 -9.41
C THR A 67 10.56 -11.92 -9.50
N VAL A 68 9.92 -11.78 -8.35
CA VAL A 68 8.52 -11.33 -8.21
C VAL A 68 8.52 -9.82 -8.12
N LYS A 69 7.97 -9.13 -9.11
CA LYS A 69 7.84 -7.67 -9.16
C LYS A 69 6.56 -7.22 -8.45
N SER A 70 6.57 -7.24 -7.11
CA SER A 70 5.38 -6.94 -6.32
C SER A 70 4.99 -5.46 -6.34
N VAL A 71 5.96 -4.57 -6.47
CA VAL A 71 5.80 -3.13 -6.71
C VAL A 71 6.77 -2.77 -7.81
N ASP A 72 6.26 -2.21 -8.91
CA ASP A 72 7.02 -1.98 -10.12
C ASP A 72 6.70 -0.59 -10.68
N SER A 73 7.56 0.39 -10.42
CA SER A 73 7.41 1.80 -10.82
C SER A 73 6.16 2.47 -10.21
N VAL A 74 5.98 2.34 -8.89
CA VAL A 74 4.86 2.98 -8.20
C VAL A 74 5.24 4.40 -7.77
N SER A 75 4.41 5.37 -8.18
CA SER A 75 4.54 6.77 -7.79
C SER A 75 3.18 7.32 -7.37
N PHE A 76 3.09 7.88 -6.17
CA PHE A 76 1.96 8.67 -5.68
C PHE A 76 2.35 9.41 -4.41
N ASP A 77 1.52 10.37 -4.02
CA ASP A 77 1.76 11.23 -2.88
C ASP A 77 0.64 11.09 -1.85
N VAL A 78 0.97 11.31 -0.58
CA VAL A 78 0.02 11.42 0.53
C VAL A 78 0.10 12.83 1.08
N PRO A 79 -0.84 13.73 0.73
CA PRO A 79 -0.86 15.10 1.24
C PRO A 79 -1.11 15.13 2.76
N GLN A 80 -0.58 16.16 3.44
CA GLN A 80 -0.78 16.35 4.88
C GLN A 80 -2.26 16.54 5.22
N GLY A 81 -2.72 15.89 6.30
CA GLY A 81 -4.10 15.93 6.78
C GLY A 81 -5.11 15.24 5.87
N LYS A 82 -4.68 14.59 4.78
CA LYS A 82 -5.55 13.91 3.82
C LYS A 82 -5.53 12.40 3.99
N THR A 83 -6.61 11.77 3.51
CA THR A 83 -6.73 10.32 3.40
C THR A 83 -6.52 9.90 1.95
N VAL A 84 -5.49 9.09 1.70
CA VAL A 84 -5.25 8.47 0.38
C VAL A 84 -5.63 7.00 0.45
N GLY A 85 -6.64 6.63 -0.34
CA GLY A 85 -7.09 5.25 -0.48
C GLY A 85 -6.29 4.50 -1.53
N VAL A 86 -5.69 3.38 -1.18
CA VAL A 86 -4.96 2.50 -2.11
C VAL A 86 -5.79 1.24 -2.32
N VAL A 87 -6.29 1.04 -3.54
CA VAL A 87 -7.23 -0.04 -3.87
C VAL A 87 -6.71 -0.94 -4.98
N GLY A 88 -7.24 -2.16 -5.02
CA GLY A 88 -6.96 -3.15 -6.06
C GLY A 88 -7.18 -4.58 -5.56
N GLU A 89 -7.13 -5.55 -6.45
CA GLU A 89 -7.28 -6.98 -6.12
C GLU A 89 -6.18 -7.46 -5.14
N SER A 90 -6.45 -8.58 -4.46
CA SER A 90 -5.44 -9.22 -3.60
C SER A 90 -4.17 -9.54 -4.39
N GLY A 91 -3.00 -9.32 -3.78
CA GLY A 91 -1.70 -9.54 -4.42
C GLY A 91 -1.24 -8.46 -5.40
N CYS A 92 -1.97 -7.34 -5.59
CA CYS A 92 -1.55 -6.28 -6.50
C CYS A 92 -0.45 -5.34 -5.97
N GLY A 93 0.10 -5.59 -4.77
CA GLY A 93 1.25 -4.84 -4.24
C GLY A 93 0.93 -3.80 -3.17
N LYS A 94 -0.34 -3.59 -2.77
CA LYS A 94 -0.76 -2.58 -1.79
C LYS A 94 0.00 -2.67 -0.46
N SER A 95 -0.10 -3.81 0.22
CA SER A 95 0.60 -4.05 1.51
C SER A 95 2.13 -4.07 1.35
N VAL A 96 2.64 -4.50 0.19
CA VAL A 96 4.09 -4.44 -0.08
C VAL A 96 4.57 -2.99 -0.16
N THR A 97 3.76 -2.07 -0.71
CA THR A 97 4.07 -0.64 -0.76
C THR A 97 4.17 -0.05 0.65
N SER A 98 3.20 -0.36 1.54
CA SER A 98 3.24 0.09 2.94
C SER A 98 4.40 -0.55 3.73
N LEU A 99 4.67 -1.84 3.55
CA LEU A 99 5.81 -2.51 4.16
C LEU A 99 7.15 -2.00 3.66
N SER A 100 7.22 -1.48 2.43
CA SER A 100 8.41 -0.81 1.90
C SER A 100 8.66 0.52 2.62
N LEU A 101 7.62 1.32 2.85
CA LEU A 101 7.67 2.55 3.64
C LEU A 101 8.10 2.25 5.09
N MET A 102 7.54 1.23 5.70
CA MET A 102 7.90 0.81 7.06
C MET A 102 9.23 0.07 7.14
N GLN A 103 9.87 -0.27 6.01
CA GLN A 103 11.04 -1.17 5.94
C GLN A 103 10.83 -2.52 6.66
N LEU A 104 9.61 -3.05 6.64
CA LEU A 104 9.22 -4.32 7.27
C LEU A 104 9.08 -5.48 6.27
N LEU A 105 9.71 -5.38 5.10
CA LEU A 105 9.75 -6.44 4.10
C LEU A 105 10.41 -7.71 4.65
N GLN A 106 9.89 -8.89 4.28
CA GLN A 106 10.49 -10.17 4.63
C GLN A 106 11.89 -10.30 4.00
N ARG A 107 12.91 -10.25 4.83
CA ARG A 107 14.31 -10.31 4.43
C ARG A 107 14.84 -11.75 4.44
N PRO A 108 15.82 -12.09 3.60
CA PRO A 108 16.49 -11.27 2.59
C PRO A 108 15.79 -11.22 1.24
N GLN A 109 14.65 -11.93 1.05
CA GLN A 109 13.98 -12.07 -0.23
C GLN A 109 13.37 -10.74 -0.73
N GLY A 110 12.66 -10.01 0.15
CA GLY A 110 12.02 -8.73 -0.17
C GLY A 110 13.01 -7.57 -0.11
N GLN A 111 13.18 -6.83 -1.21
CA GLN A 111 14.11 -5.72 -1.32
C GLN A 111 13.50 -4.55 -2.08
N VAL A 112 13.69 -3.33 -1.59
CA VAL A 112 13.54 -2.12 -2.42
C VAL A 112 14.76 -2.04 -3.31
N VAL A 113 14.56 -2.10 -4.62
CA VAL A 113 15.66 -2.17 -5.60
C VAL A 113 15.92 -0.83 -6.27
N GLU A 114 14.87 0.02 -6.39
CA GLU A 114 14.95 1.33 -7.04
C GLU A 114 13.85 2.25 -6.51
N GLY A 115 13.99 3.55 -6.75
CA GLY A 115 13.05 4.58 -6.36
C GLY A 115 13.36 5.21 -5.00
N ALA A 116 12.50 6.13 -4.60
CA ALA A 116 12.61 6.84 -3.33
C ALA A 116 11.26 6.89 -2.61
N ILE A 117 11.31 6.89 -1.28
CA ILE A 117 10.16 7.16 -0.43
C ILE A 117 10.57 8.29 0.50
N ARG A 118 9.95 9.46 0.35
CA ARG A 118 10.24 10.64 1.19
C ARG A 118 9.19 10.76 2.28
N LEU A 119 9.63 10.81 3.54
CA LEU A 119 8.80 11.05 4.71
C LEU A 119 9.09 12.43 5.29
N ASN A 120 8.06 13.25 5.42
CA ASN A 120 8.13 14.57 6.03
C ASN A 120 7.78 14.46 7.53
N THR A 121 8.75 14.73 8.40
CA THR A 121 8.52 14.76 9.85
C THR A 121 8.21 16.17 10.38
N GLY A 122 8.17 17.17 9.50
CA GLY A 122 8.04 18.59 9.84
C GLY A 122 9.40 19.27 9.85
N ASP A 123 10.32 18.83 10.70
CA ASP A 123 11.66 19.40 10.83
C ASP A 123 12.65 18.87 9.80
N LYS A 124 12.53 17.59 9.45
CA LYS A 124 13.42 16.87 8.53
C LYS A 124 12.62 16.08 7.51
N VAL A 125 13.24 15.79 6.38
CA VAL A 125 12.70 14.89 5.35
C VAL A 125 13.66 13.73 5.17
N TYR A 126 13.13 12.51 5.29
CA TYR A 126 13.90 11.28 5.21
C TYR A 126 13.63 10.54 3.89
N ASP A 127 14.69 10.14 3.18
CA ASP A 127 14.57 9.10 2.16
C ASP A 127 14.58 7.74 2.85
N ILE A 128 13.40 7.19 3.06
CA ILE A 128 13.19 5.93 3.79
C ILE A 128 13.98 4.78 3.16
N THR A 129 14.16 4.77 1.85
CA THR A 129 14.88 3.68 1.16
C THR A 129 16.35 3.61 1.55
N LYS A 130 16.92 4.71 2.05
CA LYS A 130 18.33 4.86 2.46
C LYS A 130 18.49 5.00 3.97
N THR A 131 17.40 5.21 4.70
CA THR A 131 17.42 5.44 6.15
C THR A 131 17.87 4.18 6.89
N PRO A 132 18.89 4.27 7.77
CA PRO A 132 19.40 3.12 8.51
C PRO A 132 18.44 2.69 9.63
N GLU A 133 18.55 1.43 10.05
CA GLU A 133 17.61 0.78 10.98
C GLU A 133 17.46 1.51 12.33
N ASN A 134 18.55 2.00 12.90
CA ASN A 134 18.50 2.77 14.16
C ASN A 134 17.66 4.05 14.06
N VAL A 135 17.69 4.73 12.89
CA VAL A 135 16.85 5.91 12.64
C VAL A 135 15.40 5.46 12.36
N MET A 136 15.21 4.36 11.60
CA MET A 136 13.88 3.80 11.35
C MET A 136 13.15 3.42 12.65
N GLN A 137 13.85 2.88 13.64
CA GLN A 137 13.27 2.57 14.96
C GLN A 137 12.70 3.82 15.64
N HIS A 138 13.32 4.98 15.45
CA HIS A 138 12.81 6.25 15.97
C HIS A 138 11.64 6.79 15.13
N LEU A 139 11.63 6.57 13.82
CA LEU A 139 10.57 7.06 12.94
C LEU A 139 9.28 6.25 13.07
N ARG A 140 9.40 4.90 13.20
CA ARG A 140 8.25 4.02 13.43
C ARG A 140 7.65 4.30 14.80
N GLY A 141 6.33 4.35 14.88
CA GLY A 141 5.56 4.68 16.10
C GLY A 141 5.48 6.18 16.38
N ASN A 142 6.54 6.93 16.16
CA ASN A 142 6.61 8.35 16.49
C ASN A 142 6.10 9.26 15.34
N PHE A 143 6.61 9.07 14.12
CA PHE A 143 6.20 9.89 12.96
C PHE A 143 5.28 9.14 11.99
N MET A 144 5.44 7.85 11.88
CA MET A 144 4.57 6.97 11.10
C MET A 144 4.23 5.71 11.88
N SER A 145 2.98 5.31 11.86
CA SER A 145 2.49 4.10 12.51
C SER A 145 1.67 3.26 11.56
N MET A 146 1.49 1.98 11.88
CA MET A 146 0.78 1.03 11.04
C MET A 146 -0.25 0.24 11.85
N ILE A 147 -1.46 0.19 11.32
CA ILE A 147 -2.55 -0.68 11.75
C ILE A 147 -2.53 -1.88 10.80
N PHE A 148 -2.21 -3.06 11.31
CA PHE A 148 -2.06 -4.29 10.52
C PHE A 148 -3.42 -4.93 10.25
N GLN A 149 -3.48 -5.74 9.20
CA GLN A 149 -4.68 -6.44 8.74
C GLN A 149 -5.28 -7.40 9.78
N GLU A 150 -4.43 -8.09 10.57
CA GLU A 150 -4.86 -9.09 11.54
C GLU A 150 -4.53 -8.70 12.98
N PRO A 151 -5.52 -8.25 13.78
CA PRO A 151 -5.30 -7.92 15.19
C PRO A 151 -4.86 -9.12 16.03
N MET A 152 -5.24 -10.34 15.61
CA MET A 152 -4.91 -11.58 16.33
C MET A 152 -3.42 -11.90 16.33
N THR A 153 -2.72 -11.57 15.26
CA THR A 153 -1.29 -11.82 15.11
C THR A 153 -0.44 -10.62 15.53
N SER A 154 -1.05 -9.44 15.64
CA SER A 154 -0.37 -8.19 15.98
C SER A 154 -0.21 -8.00 17.50
N LEU A 155 -1.16 -8.50 18.30
CA LEU A 155 -1.08 -8.45 19.76
C LEU A 155 -0.41 -9.72 20.30
N ASN A 156 0.55 -9.55 21.20
CA ASN A 156 1.21 -10.69 21.84
C ASN A 156 0.28 -11.32 22.90
N PRO A 157 -0.13 -12.60 22.74
CA PRO A 157 -1.13 -13.23 23.60
C PRO A 157 -0.69 -13.46 25.06
N VAL A 158 0.60 -13.37 25.37
CA VAL A 158 1.13 -13.63 26.71
C VAL A 158 1.38 -12.37 27.54
N PHE A 159 1.18 -11.19 26.98
CA PHE A 159 1.26 -9.91 27.68
C PHE A 159 -0.10 -9.24 27.82
N LYS A 160 -0.30 -8.52 28.92
CA LYS A 160 -1.52 -7.73 29.14
C LYS A 160 -1.61 -6.59 28.16
N ILE A 161 -2.83 -6.13 27.89
CA ILE A 161 -3.11 -5.00 27.01
C ILE A 161 -2.38 -3.73 27.48
N GLY A 162 -2.45 -3.46 28.78
CA GLY A 162 -1.79 -2.28 29.36
C GLY A 162 -0.29 -2.26 29.16
N ASP A 163 0.36 -3.42 29.28
CA ASP A 163 1.80 -3.54 29.07
C ASP A 163 2.18 -3.26 27.60
N GLN A 164 1.41 -3.79 26.65
CA GLN A 164 1.69 -3.62 25.22
C GLN A 164 1.48 -2.17 24.73
N VAL A 165 0.40 -1.53 25.17
CA VAL A 165 0.16 -0.11 24.83
C VAL A 165 1.16 0.79 25.54
N GLY A 166 1.45 0.50 26.83
CA GLY A 166 2.43 1.25 27.64
C GLY A 166 3.86 1.15 27.11
N GLU A 167 4.24 0.00 26.54
CA GLU A 167 5.55 -0.21 25.93
C GLU A 167 5.83 0.81 24.83
N VAL A 168 4.84 1.14 23.98
CA VAL A 168 4.98 2.16 22.90
C VAL A 168 5.34 3.52 23.50
N LEU A 169 4.68 3.92 24.59
CA LEU A 169 4.95 5.18 25.28
C LEU A 169 6.35 5.23 25.87
N ILE A 170 6.79 4.12 26.47
CA ILE A 170 8.13 4.02 27.08
C ILE A 170 9.24 4.12 26.02
N PHE A 171 9.04 3.51 24.86
CA PHE A 171 10.06 3.49 23.80
C PHE A 171 10.18 4.81 23.05
N HIS A 172 9.08 5.55 22.86
CA HIS A 172 9.04 6.69 21.95
C HIS A 172 8.90 8.04 22.66
N GLU A 173 8.30 8.09 23.84
CA GLU A 173 8.09 9.32 24.58
C GLU A 173 8.95 9.38 25.86
N ASN A 174 9.99 10.19 25.84
CA ASN A 174 10.79 10.48 27.06
C ASN A 174 10.01 11.30 28.11
N ALA A 175 8.74 11.62 27.86
CA ALA A 175 7.89 12.43 28.72
C ALA A 175 7.40 11.69 29.98
N TYR A 176 7.22 10.36 29.88
CA TYR A 176 6.69 9.53 30.96
C TYR A 176 7.83 8.94 31.80
N LYS A 177 7.94 9.38 33.05
CA LYS A 177 9.05 9.00 33.96
C LYS A 177 8.65 7.90 34.97
N THR A 178 7.36 7.73 35.21
CA THR A 178 6.83 6.78 36.19
C THR A 178 5.87 5.78 35.55
N LYS A 179 5.74 4.62 36.18
CA LYS A 179 4.77 3.60 35.75
C LYS A 179 3.32 4.11 35.85
N GLU A 180 3.04 4.95 36.82
CA GLU A 180 1.73 5.56 37.06
C GLU A 180 1.35 6.49 35.91
N GLU A 181 2.29 7.31 35.44
CA GLU A 181 2.07 8.19 34.28
C GLU A 181 1.80 7.39 33.02
N VAL A 182 2.60 6.34 32.75
CA VAL A 182 2.39 5.43 31.62
C VAL A 182 1.02 4.74 31.72
N LYS A 183 0.65 4.22 32.89
CA LYS A 183 -0.65 3.58 33.11
C LYS A 183 -1.79 4.55 32.86
N LYS A 184 -1.73 5.76 33.41
CA LYS A 184 -2.73 6.80 33.21
C LYS A 184 -2.91 7.11 31.73
N ARG A 185 -1.81 7.38 31.01
CA ARG A 185 -1.86 7.69 29.58
C ARG A 185 -2.38 6.52 28.75
N THR A 186 -2.00 5.29 29.08
CA THR A 186 -2.53 4.08 28.44
C THR A 186 -4.05 3.99 28.60
N ILE A 187 -4.59 4.23 29.80
CA ILE A 187 -6.03 4.22 30.03
C ILE A 187 -6.73 5.32 29.22
N GLU A 188 -6.16 6.52 29.14
CA GLU A 188 -6.65 7.61 28.30
C GLU A 188 -6.71 7.22 26.82
N LEU A 189 -5.66 6.55 26.30
CA LEU A 189 -5.64 6.06 24.91
C LEU A 189 -6.73 5.00 24.66
N LEU A 190 -6.94 4.07 25.60
CA LEU A 190 -8.00 3.09 25.53
C LEU A 190 -9.41 3.73 25.56
N GLN A 191 -9.60 4.80 26.34
CA GLN A 191 -10.83 5.60 26.35
C GLN A 191 -11.03 6.33 25.03
N MET A 192 -9.97 6.92 24.47
CA MET A 192 -10.00 7.67 23.21
C MET A 192 -10.48 6.79 22.04
N VAL A 193 -10.11 5.51 22.03
CA VAL A 193 -10.59 4.55 21.02
C VAL A 193 -11.96 3.94 21.37
N GLY A 194 -12.64 4.44 22.40
CA GLY A 194 -14.02 4.06 22.76
C GLY A 194 -14.13 2.72 23.50
N ILE A 195 -13.14 2.36 24.30
CA ILE A 195 -13.21 1.21 25.22
C ILE A 195 -13.82 1.68 26.55
N ALA A 196 -15.06 1.26 26.85
CA ALA A 196 -15.82 1.77 28.00
C ALA A 196 -15.18 1.40 29.36
N ASN A 197 -14.70 0.16 29.53
CA ASN A 197 -14.01 -0.29 30.76
C ASN A 197 -12.51 -0.33 30.53
N SER A 198 -11.89 0.82 30.31
CA SER A 198 -10.47 0.93 29.98
C SER A 198 -9.54 0.44 31.08
N GLU A 199 -9.89 0.66 32.36
CA GLU A 199 -9.13 0.16 33.51
C GLU A 199 -9.18 -1.38 33.61
N GLY A 200 -10.34 -1.99 33.37
CA GLY A 200 -10.47 -3.42 33.33
C GLY A 200 -9.70 -4.03 32.15
N VAL A 201 -9.83 -3.43 30.95
CA VAL A 201 -9.14 -3.90 29.74
C VAL A 201 -7.63 -3.73 29.86
N TYR A 202 -7.12 -2.73 30.57
CA TYR A 202 -5.70 -2.59 30.87
C TYR A 202 -5.09 -3.86 31.48
N GLU A 203 -5.82 -4.54 32.35
CA GLU A 203 -5.34 -5.76 33.06
C GLU A 203 -5.64 -7.07 32.30
N MET A 204 -6.42 -7.00 31.18
CA MET A 204 -6.79 -8.17 30.39
C MET A 204 -5.72 -8.57 29.38
N TYR A 205 -5.80 -9.83 28.93
CA TYR A 205 -5.01 -10.38 27.83
C TYR A 205 -5.77 -10.29 26.50
N PRO A 206 -5.07 -10.31 25.35
CA PRO A 206 -5.72 -10.22 24.04
C PRO A 206 -6.81 -11.26 23.78
N HIS A 207 -6.66 -12.49 24.28
CA HIS A 207 -7.63 -13.57 24.09
C HIS A 207 -8.94 -13.37 24.86
N GLU A 208 -8.97 -12.48 25.86
CA GLU A 208 -10.18 -12.13 26.61
C GLU A 208 -11.02 -11.05 25.92
N LEU A 209 -10.50 -10.45 24.83
CA LEU A 209 -11.15 -9.37 24.09
C LEU A 209 -11.89 -9.88 22.84
N SER A 210 -13.00 -9.21 22.48
CA SER A 210 -13.65 -9.40 21.18
C SER A 210 -12.77 -8.88 20.03
N GLY A 211 -13.06 -9.31 18.78
CA GLY A 211 -12.33 -8.84 17.59
C GLY A 211 -12.31 -7.32 17.45
N GLY A 212 -13.46 -6.66 17.62
CA GLY A 212 -13.55 -5.21 17.58
C GLY A 212 -12.80 -4.51 18.71
N MET A 213 -12.74 -5.09 19.91
CA MET A 213 -11.94 -4.54 21.01
C MET A 213 -10.45 -4.66 20.73
N ARG A 214 -9.97 -5.79 20.19
CA ARG A 214 -8.56 -5.96 19.78
C ARG A 214 -8.18 -4.95 18.70
N GLN A 215 -9.07 -4.69 17.74
CA GLN A 215 -8.86 -3.68 16.71
C GLN A 215 -8.71 -2.29 17.32
N ARG A 216 -9.58 -1.91 18.26
CA ARG A 216 -9.50 -0.64 18.99
C ARG A 216 -8.19 -0.51 19.79
N VAL A 217 -7.74 -1.58 20.45
CA VAL A 217 -6.43 -1.60 21.14
C VAL A 217 -5.28 -1.39 20.16
N MET A 218 -5.28 -2.05 19.00
CA MET A 218 -4.25 -1.87 17.99
C MET A 218 -4.24 -0.43 17.43
N ILE A 219 -5.43 0.18 17.27
CA ILE A 219 -5.55 1.59 16.90
C ILE A 219 -4.97 2.48 18.02
N ALA A 220 -5.26 2.20 19.30
CA ALA A 220 -4.69 2.94 20.43
C ALA A 220 -3.16 2.90 20.43
N MET A 221 -2.56 1.72 20.18
CA MET A 221 -1.11 1.57 20.04
C MET A 221 -0.57 2.40 18.87
N ALA A 222 -1.24 2.36 17.72
CA ALA A 222 -0.81 3.11 16.53
C ALA A 222 -0.85 4.63 16.74
N LEU A 223 -1.73 5.12 17.60
CA LEU A 223 -1.94 6.56 17.87
C LEU A 223 -1.17 7.06 19.08
N ALA A 224 -0.52 6.19 19.85
CA ALA A 224 0.06 6.50 21.15
C ALA A 224 0.98 7.74 21.13
N CYS A 225 1.75 7.91 20.06
CA CYS A 225 2.71 9.02 19.89
C CYS A 225 2.24 10.11 18.92
N ASN A 226 0.94 10.20 18.60
CA ASN A 226 0.37 11.17 17.66
C ASN A 226 1.13 11.25 16.32
N PRO A 227 1.24 10.15 15.56
CA PRO A 227 2.04 10.09 14.35
C PRO A 227 1.52 11.04 13.28
N LYS A 228 2.42 11.54 12.41
CA LYS A 228 2.06 12.37 11.24
C LYS A 228 1.40 11.58 10.13
N LEU A 229 1.70 10.28 10.06
CA LEU A 229 1.13 9.35 9.09
C LEU A 229 0.64 8.08 9.78
N ILE A 230 -0.60 7.70 9.48
CA ILE A 230 -1.20 6.42 9.86
C ILE A 230 -1.34 5.58 8.59
N ILE A 231 -0.74 4.40 8.56
CA ILE A 231 -0.93 3.40 7.53
C ILE A 231 -1.97 2.41 8.05
N ALA A 232 -3.14 2.36 7.43
CA ALA A 232 -4.20 1.43 7.79
C ALA A 232 -4.32 0.35 6.70
N ASP A 233 -3.71 -0.81 6.94
CA ASP A 233 -3.72 -1.94 6.00
C ASP A 233 -4.87 -2.88 6.33
N GLU A 234 -5.93 -2.78 5.54
CA GLU A 234 -7.21 -3.51 5.70
C GLU A 234 -7.77 -3.47 7.14
N PRO A 235 -7.95 -2.28 7.73
CA PRO A 235 -8.21 -2.12 9.16
C PRO A 235 -9.56 -2.68 9.62
N THR A 236 -10.43 -3.07 8.71
CA THR A 236 -11.79 -3.55 9.00
C THR A 236 -12.04 -4.98 8.49
N THR A 237 -11.01 -5.65 7.96
CA THR A 237 -11.14 -7.03 7.49
C THR A 237 -11.52 -7.96 8.66
N ALA A 238 -12.45 -8.88 8.41
CA ALA A 238 -13.01 -9.82 9.37
C ALA A 238 -13.85 -9.19 10.53
N LEU A 239 -14.29 -7.94 10.39
CA LEU A 239 -15.26 -7.30 11.27
C LEU A 239 -16.66 -7.29 10.63
N ASP A 240 -17.71 -7.33 11.45
CA ASP A 240 -19.06 -7.11 10.98
C ASP A 240 -19.26 -5.65 10.51
N VAL A 241 -20.27 -5.43 9.66
CA VAL A 241 -20.53 -4.12 9.01
C VAL A 241 -20.71 -2.99 10.04
N THR A 242 -21.34 -3.28 11.18
CA THR A 242 -21.59 -2.27 12.22
C THR A 242 -20.30 -1.85 12.91
N ILE A 243 -19.46 -2.81 13.28
CA ILE A 243 -18.15 -2.52 13.88
C ILE A 243 -17.22 -1.87 12.86
N GLN A 244 -17.27 -2.31 11.58
CA GLN A 244 -16.53 -1.67 10.50
C GLN A 244 -16.80 -0.17 10.43
N ALA A 245 -18.09 0.24 10.35
CA ALA A 245 -18.48 1.65 10.33
C ALA A 245 -17.95 2.43 11.55
N GLN A 246 -18.07 1.85 12.75
CA GLN A 246 -17.54 2.46 13.97
C GLN A 246 -16.03 2.65 13.96
N ILE A 247 -15.28 1.71 13.40
CA ILE A 247 -13.81 1.81 13.28
C ILE A 247 -13.42 2.89 12.26
N LEU A 248 -14.14 3.00 11.15
CA LEU A 248 -13.87 4.03 10.14
C LEU A 248 -14.16 5.44 10.69
N ASP A 249 -15.28 5.63 11.37
CA ASP A 249 -15.61 6.88 12.06
C ASP A 249 -14.56 7.24 13.12
N LEU A 250 -14.13 6.25 13.90
CA LEU A 250 -13.06 6.43 14.87
C LEU A 250 -11.78 6.92 14.21
N LEU A 251 -11.31 6.27 13.14
CA LEU A 251 -10.10 6.66 12.41
C LEU A 251 -10.22 8.08 11.82
N ARG A 252 -11.39 8.44 11.26
CA ARG A 252 -11.65 9.78 10.73
C ARG A 252 -11.53 10.84 11.81
N ASN A 253 -12.22 10.65 12.93
CA ASN A 253 -12.23 11.59 14.03
C ASN A 253 -10.82 11.75 14.66
N LEU A 254 -10.12 10.65 14.86
CA LEU A 254 -8.77 10.66 15.43
C LEU A 254 -7.76 11.32 14.49
N LYS A 255 -7.83 11.06 13.17
CA LYS A 255 -7.00 11.75 12.18
C LYS A 255 -7.11 13.27 12.30
N ASP A 256 -8.34 13.77 12.41
CA ASP A 256 -8.59 15.22 12.52
C ASP A 256 -8.10 15.78 13.86
N GLN A 257 -8.31 15.05 14.97
CA GLN A 257 -7.87 15.46 16.31
C GLN A 257 -6.35 15.60 16.43
N ILE A 258 -5.58 14.68 15.85
CA ILE A 258 -4.10 14.68 15.94
C ILE A 258 -3.44 15.28 14.71
N ASN A 259 -4.22 15.81 13.74
CA ASN A 259 -3.75 16.37 12.47
C ASN A 259 -2.79 15.42 11.71
N SER A 260 -3.22 14.16 11.57
CA SER A 260 -2.49 13.12 10.84
C SER A 260 -2.98 12.97 9.40
N SER A 261 -2.16 12.33 8.57
CA SER A 261 -2.56 11.83 7.26
C SER A 261 -2.85 10.33 7.34
N ILE A 262 -3.72 9.80 6.49
CA ILE A 262 -4.00 8.36 6.43
C ILE A 262 -3.66 7.82 5.04
N MET A 263 -2.88 6.74 4.99
CA MET A 263 -2.77 5.85 3.85
C MET A 263 -3.64 4.62 4.12
N LEU A 264 -4.84 4.60 3.53
CA LEU A 264 -5.85 3.56 3.73
C LEU A 264 -5.77 2.51 2.63
N ILE A 265 -5.36 1.30 2.97
CA ILE A 265 -5.28 0.18 2.06
C ILE A 265 -6.51 -0.71 2.29
N THR A 266 -7.27 -0.97 1.23
CA THR A 266 -8.40 -1.90 1.27
C THR A 266 -8.76 -2.40 -0.12
N HIS A 267 -9.49 -3.49 -0.19
CA HIS A 267 -10.16 -3.96 -1.41
C HIS A 267 -11.63 -3.49 -1.48
N ASP A 268 -12.12 -2.81 -0.44
CA ASP A 268 -13.49 -2.32 -0.37
C ASP A 268 -13.61 -0.87 -0.87
N LEU A 269 -14.19 -0.72 -2.08
CA LEU A 269 -14.45 0.58 -2.70
C LEU A 269 -15.48 1.41 -1.92
N GLY A 270 -16.39 0.78 -1.18
CA GLY A 270 -17.35 1.49 -0.32
C GLY A 270 -16.63 2.25 0.80
N VAL A 271 -15.68 1.57 1.46
CA VAL A 271 -14.80 2.17 2.48
C VAL A 271 -13.98 3.33 1.89
N ILE A 272 -13.46 3.16 0.67
CA ILE A 272 -12.72 4.24 0.00
C ILE A 272 -13.60 5.43 -0.35
N ALA A 273 -14.81 5.19 -0.87
CA ALA A 273 -15.76 6.26 -1.20
C ALA A 273 -16.13 7.11 0.02
N GLU A 274 -16.17 6.47 1.19
CA GLU A 274 -16.51 7.12 2.45
C GLU A 274 -15.33 7.88 3.08
N MET A 275 -14.11 7.35 2.97
CA MET A 275 -12.96 7.80 3.76
C MET A 275 -11.94 8.62 2.97
N ALA A 276 -11.78 8.38 1.66
CA ALA A 276 -10.64 8.89 0.92
C ALA A 276 -10.89 10.26 0.27
N ASP A 277 -9.92 11.16 0.38
CA ASP A 277 -9.83 12.38 -0.41
C ASP A 277 -9.28 12.06 -1.82
N TYR A 278 -8.26 11.19 -1.89
CA TYR A 278 -7.60 10.74 -3.11
C TYR A 278 -7.59 9.22 -3.19
N VAL A 279 -7.63 8.69 -4.41
CA VAL A 279 -7.63 7.23 -4.66
C VAL A 279 -6.51 6.87 -5.60
N VAL A 280 -5.78 5.81 -5.26
CA VAL A 280 -4.74 5.18 -6.07
C VAL A 280 -5.19 3.76 -6.38
N VAL A 281 -5.43 3.45 -7.64
CA VAL A 281 -5.83 2.12 -8.10
C VAL A 281 -4.61 1.36 -8.56
N MET A 282 -4.34 0.23 -7.90
CA MET A 282 -3.19 -0.63 -8.21
C MET A 282 -3.61 -1.93 -8.88
N TYR A 283 -2.88 -2.33 -9.91
CA TYR A 283 -3.02 -3.61 -10.56
C TYR A 283 -1.66 -4.24 -10.84
N SER A 284 -1.45 -5.47 -10.35
CA SER A 284 -0.22 -6.26 -10.58
C SER A 284 1.08 -5.49 -10.36
N GLY A 285 1.17 -4.77 -9.24
CA GLY A 285 2.37 -4.03 -8.84
C GLY A 285 2.50 -2.62 -9.41
N ARG A 286 1.54 -2.14 -10.19
CA ARG A 286 1.59 -0.79 -10.81
C ARG A 286 0.37 0.05 -10.46
N VAL A 287 0.54 1.37 -10.44
CA VAL A 287 -0.58 2.32 -10.41
C VAL A 287 -1.15 2.40 -11.83
N VAL A 288 -2.42 2.05 -11.98
CA VAL A 288 -3.12 2.10 -13.27
C VAL A 288 -3.95 3.37 -13.42
N GLU A 289 -4.43 3.92 -12.30
CA GLU A 289 -5.21 5.15 -12.26
C GLU A 289 -5.09 5.81 -10.89
N ALA A 290 -5.06 7.12 -10.81
CA ALA A 290 -5.11 7.88 -9.57
C ALA A 290 -5.80 9.23 -9.78
N GLY A 291 -6.49 9.72 -8.75
CA GLY A 291 -7.20 11.00 -8.78
C GLY A 291 -7.88 11.29 -7.47
N THR A 292 -8.66 12.37 -7.40
CA THR A 292 -9.56 12.61 -6.27
C THR A 292 -10.62 11.51 -6.23
N ALA A 293 -11.15 11.22 -5.05
CA ALA A 293 -12.23 10.23 -4.91
C ALA A 293 -13.40 10.55 -5.85
N LYS A 294 -13.76 11.83 -5.98
CA LYS A 294 -14.83 12.27 -6.88
C LYS A 294 -14.55 11.92 -8.35
N GLU A 295 -13.32 12.13 -8.84
CA GLU A 295 -12.95 11.81 -10.23
C GLU A 295 -12.98 10.30 -10.48
N ILE A 296 -12.37 9.52 -9.59
CA ILE A 296 -12.29 8.06 -9.73
C ILE A 296 -13.67 7.40 -9.68
N PHE A 297 -14.58 7.87 -8.79
CA PHE A 297 -15.93 7.29 -8.69
C PHE A 297 -16.90 7.79 -9.75
N ALA A 298 -16.79 9.06 -10.19
CA ALA A 298 -17.68 9.62 -11.20
C ALA A 298 -17.21 9.33 -12.66
N HIS A 299 -15.90 9.30 -12.87
CA HIS A 299 -15.30 9.22 -14.20
C HIS A 299 -14.12 8.23 -14.25
N PRO A 300 -14.30 6.95 -13.86
CA PRO A 300 -13.23 5.96 -13.93
C PRO A 300 -12.75 5.80 -15.37
N ALA A 301 -11.44 5.86 -15.60
CA ALA A 301 -10.85 5.89 -16.93
C ALA A 301 -10.25 4.54 -17.33
N HIS A 302 -9.48 3.90 -16.45
CA HIS A 302 -8.84 2.62 -16.77
C HIS A 302 -9.88 1.48 -16.82
N PRO A 303 -9.86 0.59 -17.84
CA PRO A 303 -10.81 -0.53 -17.93
C PRO A 303 -10.85 -1.42 -16.67
N TYR A 304 -9.74 -1.57 -15.98
CA TYR A 304 -9.71 -2.28 -14.69
C TYR A 304 -10.51 -1.54 -13.61
N THR A 305 -10.36 -0.22 -13.48
CA THR A 305 -11.11 0.60 -12.51
C THR A 305 -12.61 0.53 -12.80
N ILE A 306 -13.00 0.63 -14.08
CA ILE A 306 -14.40 0.49 -14.52
C ILE A 306 -14.93 -0.90 -14.11
N GLY A 307 -14.14 -1.95 -14.36
CA GLY A 307 -14.50 -3.32 -13.96
C GLY A 307 -14.63 -3.51 -12.45
N LEU A 308 -13.73 -2.91 -11.66
CA LEU A 308 -13.81 -2.92 -10.20
C LEU A 308 -15.10 -2.24 -9.69
N MET A 309 -15.46 -1.08 -10.27
CA MET A 309 -16.70 -0.37 -9.92
C MET A 309 -17.94 -1.20 -10.29
N ALA A 310 -17.93 -1.84 -11.45
CA ALA A 310 -19.03 -2.66 -11.93
C ALA A 310 -19.22 -3.98 -11.15
N SER A 311 -18.18 -4.45 -10.47
CA SER A 311 -18.22 -5.71 -9.68
C SER A 311 -18.87 -5.56 -8.31
N LYS A 312 -19.18 -4.32 -7.88
CA LYS A 312 -19.82 -4.05 -6.57
C LYS A 312 -21.34 -3.96 -6.69
N PRO A 313 -22.08 -4.52 -5.71
CA PRO A 313 -23.53 -4.30 -5.64
C PRO A 313 -23.79 -2.81 -5.31
N VAL A 314 -24.69 -2.20 -6.06
CA VAL A 314 -25.20 -0.85 -5.79
C VAL A 314 -26.60 -0.99 -5.20
N VAL A 315 -26.83 -0.39 -4.05
CA VAL A 315 -28.15 -0.39 -3.39
C VAL A 315 -29.19 0.25 -4.33
N GLY A 316 -30.32 -0.44 -4.54
CA GLY A 316 -31.40 0.02 -5.41
C GLY A 316 -31.25 -0.37 -6.88
N ARG A 317 -30.22 -1.09 -7.28
CA ARG A 317 -30.07 -1.65 -8.62
C ARG A 317 -30.26 -3.18 -8.58
N GLU A 318 -31.40 -3.64 -9.10
CA GLU A 318 -31.61 -5.08 -9.30
C GLU A 318 -30.72 -5.55 -10.47
N VAL A 319 -29.75 -6.42 -10.18
CA VAL A 319 -28.92 -7.10 -11.16
C VAL A 319 -29.00 -8.60 -10.90
N GLU A 320 -29.37 -9.37 -11.92
CA GLU A 320 -29.40 -10.84 -11.83
C GLU A 320 -28.04 -11.43 -11.51
N LYS A 321 -26.95 -10.78 -11.97
CA LYS A 321 -25.56 -11.22 -11.75
C LYS A 321 -24.63 -10.03 -11.68
N LEU A 322 -23.78 -9.99 -10.63
CA LEU A 322 -22.71 -9.01 -10.53
C LEU A 322 -21.68 -9.23 -11.64
N TYR A 323 -21.17 -8.14 -12.20
CA TYR A 323 -20.05 -8.19 -13.13
C TYR A 323 -18.82 -8.78 -12.44
N SER A 324 -18.12 -9.67 -13.10
CA SER A 324 -16.82 -10.18 -12.65
C SER A 324 -15.80 -9.93 -13.75
N ILE A 325 -14.68 -9.31 -13.39
CA ILE A 325 -13.58 -9.08 -14.33
C ILE A 325 -13.08 -10.44 -14.82
N PRO A 326 -13.12 -10.73 -16.14
CA PRO A 326 -12.77 -12.04 -16.66
C PRO A 326 -11.27 -12.36 -16.47
N GLY A 327 -10.93 -13.64 -16.53
CA GLY A 327 -9.55 -14.10 -16.48
C GLY A 327 -8.92 -14.08 -15.07
N LYS A 328 -7.61 -14.30 -15.02
CA LYS A 328 -6.80 -14.34 -13.78
C LYS A 328 -5.79 -13.21 -13.78
N VAL A 329 -5.41 -12.74 -12.59
CA VAL A 329 -4.27 -11.83 -12.41
C VAL A 329 -3.02 -12.52 -12.96
N PRO A 330 -2.19 -11.82 -13.75
CA PRO A 330 -0.99 -12.41 -14.30
C PRO A 330 0.00 -12.81 -13.20
N ASN A 331 0.81 -13.83 -13.48
CA ASN A 331 1.86 -14.26 -12.57
C ASN A 331 2.95 -13.16 -12.49
N PRO A 332 3.24 -12.61 -11.32
CA PRO A 332 4.18 -11.50 -11.17
C PRO A 332 5.67 -11.92 -11.32
N ILE A 333 5.96 -13.20 -11.55
CA ILE A 333 7.33 -13.70 -11.71
C ILE A 333 7.87 -13.29 -13.07
N ASN A 334 8.99 -12.57 -13.07
CA ASN A 334 9.72 -12.12 -14.27
C ASN A 334 8.83 -11.40 -15.29
N MET A 335 7.86 -10.60 -14.80
CA MET A 335 6.91 -9.87 -15.65
C MET A 335 7.65 -9.02 -16.69
N PRO A 336 7.34 -9.19 -17.99
CA PRO A 336 7.87 -8.34 -19.05
C PRO A 336 7.22 -6.95 -19.02
N ASN A 337 7.79 -6.02 -19.79
CA ASN A 337 7.33 -4.63 -19.83
C ASN A 337 6.24 -4.44 -20.90
N TYR A 338 4.97 -4.77 -20.55
CA TYR A 338 3.76 -4.56 -21.36
C TYR A 338 2.59 -4.16 -20.46
N CYS A 339 1.42 -3.84 -21.01
CA CYS A 339 0.21 -3.57 -20.21
C CYS A 339 -0.22 -4.83 -19.46
N TYR A 340 -0.09 -4.83 -18.13
CA TYR A 340 -0.35 -6.01 -17.29
C TYR A 340 -1.83 -6.43 -17.27
N PHE A 341 -2.75 -5.51 -17.62
CA PHE A 341 -4.18 -5.81 -17.70
C PHE A 341 -4.64 -6.33 -19.08
N ARG A 342 -3.78 -6.33 -20.10
CA ARG A 342 -4.14 -6.65 -21.50
C ARG A 342 -4.91 -7.95 -21.70
N ASP A 343 -4.58 -9.00 -20.96
CA ASP A 343 -5.19 -10.33 -21.11
C ASP A 343 -6.59 -10.42 -20.47
N ARG A 344 -7.00 -9.41 -19.69
CA ARG A 344 -8.32 -9.26 -19.07
C ARG A 344 -9.11 -8.07 -19.62
N CYS A 345 -8.50 -7.27 -20.50
CA CYS A 345 -9.05 -6.04 -21.01
C CYS A 345 -9.95 -6.31 -22.23
N ASP A 346 -11.21 -5.92 -22.14
CA ASP A 346 -12.19 -5.96 -23.25
C ASP A 346 -11.91 -4.91 -24.35
N ARG A 347 -11.03 -3.92 -24.03
CA ARG A 347 -10.60 -2.85 -24.93
C ARG A 347 -9.12 -2.96 -25.33
N ARG A 348 -8.59 -4.19 -25.33
CA ARG A 348 -7.20 -4.44 -25.71
C ARG A 348 -6.91 -3.99 -27.12
N MET A 349 -5.78 -3.31 -27.31
CA MET A 349 -5.25 -2.85 -28.61
C MET A 349 -3.87 -3.50 -28.86
N PRO A 350 -3.40 -3.56 -30.11
CA PRO A 350 -2.08 -4.12 -30.44
C PRO A 350 -0.91 -3.46 -29.67
N CYS A 351 -0.97 -2.14 -29.41
CA CYS A 351 0.03 -1.42 -28.63
C CYS A 351 0.14 -1.90 -27.17
N CYS A 352 -0.91 -2.55 -26.62
CA CYS A 352 -0.87 -3.11 -25.27
C CYS A 352 0.16 -4.25 -25.11
N ASP A 353 0.60 -4.86 -26.21
CA ASP A 353 1.60 -5.94 -26.24
C ASP A 353 3.05 -5.42 -26.33
N GLY A 354 3.21 -4.11 -26.53
CA GLY A 354 4.49 -3.43 -26.59
C GLY A 354 5.04 -3.06 -25.22
N ALA A 355 5.38 -1.78 -25.00
CA ALA A 355 5.82 -1.26 -23.72
C ALA A 355 4.64 -1.13 -22.73
N TYR A 356 4.95 -0.86 -21.45
CA TYR A 356 3.92 -0.46 -20.49
C TYR A 356 3.42 0.96 -20.85
N PRO A 357 2.10 1.23 -20.80
CA PRO A 357 1.57 2.56 -21.15
C PRO A 357 2.10 3.63 -20.20
N ARG A 358 2.46 4.78 -20.76
CA ARG A 358 2.88 5.94 -19.96
C ARG A 358 1.70 6.48 -19.15
N GLU A 359 2.01 7.22 -18.11
CA GLU A 359 1.05 7.97 -17.33
C GLU A 359 0.55 9.20 -18.13
N ILE A 360 -0.76 9.39 -18.17
CA ILE A 360 -1.43 10.48 -18.89
C ILE A 360 -2.35 11.19 -17.90
N TYR A 361 -2.25 12.52 -17.85
CA TYR A 361 -3.09 13.37 -17.03
C TYR A 361 -4.38 13.72 -17.78
N LEU A 362 -5.53 13.40 -17.20
CA LEU A 362 -6.88 13.74 -17.69
C LEU A 362 -7.36 15.06 -17.08
N SER A 363 -6.87 15.40 -15.89
CA SER A 363 -7.04 16.67 -15.19
C SER A 363 -5.76 16.99 -14.41
N GLU A 364 -5.75 18.04 -13.57
CA GLU A 364 -4.63 18.35 -12.67
C GLU A 364 -4.35 17.25 -11.67
N THR A 365 -5.37 16.49 -11.26
CA THR A 365 -5.28 15.44 -10.23
C THR A 365 -5.56 14.04 -10.75
N HIS A 366 -6.30 13.90 -11.87
CA HIS A 366 -6.68 12.62 -12.44
C HIS A 366 -5.69 12.15 -13.49
N ARG A 367 -5.08 11.00 -13.27
CA ARG A 367 -4.10 10.40 -14.17
C ARG A 367 -4.36 8.91 -14.39
N VAL A 368 -4.02 8.41 -15.57
CA VAL A 368 -4.26 7.04 -15.99
C VAL A 368 -3.09 6.49 -16.81
N SER A 369 -2.73 5.23 -16.61
CA SER A 369 -1.74 4.51 -17.40
C SER A 369 -2.44 3.58 -18.39
N CYS A 370 -2.96 4.12 -19.49
CA CYS A 370 -3.71 3.36 -20.48
C CYS A 370 -3.59 3.96 -21.90
N TYR A 371 -3.32 3.15 -22.89
CA TYR A 371 -3.21 3.54 -24.29
C TYR A 371 -4.50 4.11 -24.91
N LEU A 372 -5.67 3.86 -24.31
CA LEU A 372 -6.94 4.47 -24.76
C LEU A 372 -6.93 6.00 -24.71
N TYR A 373 -6.06 6.58 -23.90
CA TYR A 373 -5.92 8.02 -23.69
C TYR A 373 -4.65 8.59 -24.33
N ASP A 374 -3.80 7.74 -24.95
CA ASP A 374 -2.59 8.17 -25.64
C ASP A 374 -2.89 8.48 -27.12
N GLU A 375 -2.99 9.77 -27.45
CA GLU A 375 -3.28 10.23 -28.82
C GLU A 375 -2.21 9.81 -29.83
N ALA A 376 -0.94 9.74 -29.41
CA ALA A 376 0.15 9.28 -30.28
C ALA A 376 -0.02 7.81 -30.68
N SER A 377 -0.57 6.98 -29.79
CA SER A 377 -0.84 5.57 -30.08
C SER A 377 -2.04 5.36 -30.99
N LYS A 378 -3.03 6.28 -30.99
CA LYS A 378 -4.19 6.24 -31.90
C LYS A 378 -3.76 6.50 -33.34
N ASN A 379 -2.87 7.43 -33.58
CA ASN A 379 -2.38 7.76 -34.92
C ASN A 379 -1.56 6.61 -35.55
N THR A 380 -0.80 5.86 -34.73
CA THR A 380 -0.03 4.69 -35.22
C THR A 380 -0.93 3.54 -35.70
N ILE A 381 -2.15 3.43 -35.17
CA ILE A 381 -3.12 2.41 -35.59
C ILE A 381 -3.73 2.78 -36.95
N VAL A 382 -4.05 4.04 -37.16
CA VAL A 382 -4.62 4.55 -38.43
C VAL A 382 -3.62 4.37 -39.59
N GLU A 383 -2.32 4.62 -39.34
CA GLU A 383 -1.28 4.43 -40.36
C GLU A 383 -1.08 2.94 -40.73
N LYS A 384 -1.25 1.99 -39.81
CA LYS A 384 -1.18 0.55 -40.10
C LYS A 384 -2.40 0.05 -40.86
N GLU A 385 -3.60 0.49 -40.52
CA GLU A 385 -4.82 0.10 -41.25
C GLU A 385 -4.83 0.65 -42.69
N THR A 386 -4.30 1.85 -42.93
CA THR A 386 -4.16 2.41 -44.28
C THR A 386 -3.08 1.74 -45.11
N SER A 387 -2.00 1.26 -44.51
CA SER A 387 -0.94 0.51 -45.23
C SER A 387 -1.36 -0.91 -45.62
N ASP A 388 -2.18 -1.57 -44.82
CA ASP A 388 -2.67 -2.92 -45.11
C ASP A 388 -3.82 -2.95 -46.17
N VAL A 389 -4.53 -1.83 -46.35
CA VAL A 389 -5.54 -1.69 -47.40
C VAL A 389 -4.89 -1.43 -48.78
N GLN A 390 -3.75 -0.69 -48.84
CA GLN A 390 -3.05 -0.44 -50.11
C GLN A 390 -2.31 -1.68 -50.67
N VAL A 391 -2.02 -2.70 -49.86
CA VAL A 391 -1.37 -3.94 -50.32
C VAL A 391 -2.37 -4.95 -50.91
N ARG A 392 -3.67 -4.73 -50.77
CA ARG A 392 -4.72 -5.66 -51.31
C ARG A 392 -5.34 -5.21 -52.65
N GLU A 393 -4.98 -4.08 -53.21
CA GLU A 393 -5.43 -3.59 -54.49
C GLU A 393 -4.33 -3.53 -55.57
N GLY A 394 -3.23 -4.27 -55.39
CA GLY A 394 -2.13 -4.36 -56.35
C GLY A 394 -1.97 -5.76 -56.96
#